data_7ed65830015f9f7cbe6311e0fdd93737
#
_entry.id   7ed65830015f9f7cbe6311e0fdd93737
#
_cell.length_a   1.000
_cell.length_b   1.000
_cell.length_c   1.000
_cell.angle_alpha   90.00
_cell.angle_beta   90.00
_cell.angle_gamma   90.00
#
_symmetry.space_group_name_H-M   'P 1'
#
loop_
_entity.id
_entity.type
_entity.pdbx_description
1 polymer ?
#
loop_
_entity_poly.entity_id
_entity_poly.type
_entity_poly.pdbx_seq_one_letter_code
_entity_poly.pdbx_strand_id
1 'polypeptide(L)' 'MNRQTFTVQGMTCGHCEKAVTTAIKTLDPLAEVRIDRSQNKVDVTTSQPREAVAAAISEEGYTVAA' A
#
# COMPACT_ATOMS: atom_id res chain seq x y z
N MET A 1 -13.20 -3.48 -9.58
CA MET A 1 -12.02 -2.95 -8.88
C MET A 1 -12.33 -1.65 -8.20
N ASN A 2 -11.90 -1.50 -6.97
CA ASN A 2 -12.16 -0.31 -6.18
C ASN A 2 -10.87 0.41 -5.84
N ARG A 3 -10.91 1.74 -5.92
CA ARG A 3 -9.78 2.55 -5.49
C ARG A 3 -9.85 2.78 -3.99
N GLN A 4 -8.75 2.50 -3.32
CA GLN A 4 -8.63 2.63 -1.88
C GLN A 4 -7.43 3.51 -1.57
N THR A 5 -7.57 4.39 -0.60
CA THR A 5 -6.49 5.27 -0.16
C THR A 5 -6.13 4.95 1.28
N PHE A 6 -4.83 4.81 1.53
CA PHE A 6 -4.31 4.52 2.86
C PHE A 6 -3.32 5.59 3.26
N THR A 7 -3.30 5.91 4.54
CA THR A 7 -2.24 6.73 5.12
C THR A 7 -1.23 5.77 5.74
N VAL A 8 -0.01 5.76 5.21
CA VAL A 8 1.03 4.81 5.63
C VAL A 8 2.23 5.58 6.16
N GLN A 9 2.63 5.26 7.38
CA GLN A 9 3.76 5.90 8.05
C GLN A 9 4.99 5.02 7.96
N GLY A 10 6.17 5.64 7.88
CA GLY A 10 7.43 4.92 7.83
C GLY A 10 8.04 4.78 6.44
N MET A 11 7.37 5.27 5.42
CA MET A 11 7.90 5.26 4.06
C MET A 11 8.86 6.42 3.87
N THR A 12 10.13 6.20 4.19
CA THR A 12 11.15 7.26 4.20
C THR A 12 12.04 7.29 2.97
N CYS A 13 11.96 6.29 2.10
CA CYS A 13 12.83 6.21 0.92
C CYS A 13 12.18 5.40 -0.20
N GLY A 14 12.84 5.38 -1.37
CA GLY A 14 12.33 4.65 -2.53
C GLY A 14 12.21 3.15 -2.32
N HIS A 15 13.04 2.57 -1.46
CA HIS A 15 12.93 1.15 -1.12
C HIS A 15 11.61 0.84 -0.42
N CYS A 16 11.14 1.77 0.39
CA CYS A 16 9.86 1.62 1.09
C CYS A 16 8.71 1.58 0.10
N GLU A 17 8.71 2.47 -0.89
CA GLU A 17 7.71 2.45 -1.95
C GLU A 17 7.70 1.11 -2.68
N LYS A 18 8.88 0.62 -3.02
CA LYS A 18 9.01 -0.64 -3.74
C LYS A 18 8.52 -1.81 -2.90
N ALA A 19 8.84 -1.84 -1.62
CA ALA A 19 8.41 -2.90 -0.72
C ALA A 19 6.88 -2.92 -0.59
N VAL A 20 6.26 -1.77 -0.40
CA VAL A 20 4.80 -1.66 -0.32
C VAL A 20 4.15 -2.09 -1.63
N THR A 21 4.66 -1.60 -2.75
CA THR A 21 4.14 -1.98 -4.07
C THR A 21 4.23 -3.48 -4.29
N THR A 22 5.36 -4.09 -3.97
CA THR A 22 5.57 -5.53 -4.12
C THR A 22 4.61 -6.31 -3.23
N ALA A 23 4.43 -5.89 -1.99
CA ALA A 23 3.51 -6.56 -1.05
C ALA A 23 2.08 -6.55 -1.60
N ILE A 24 1.63 -5.43 -2.11
CA ILE A 24 0.28 -5.32 -2.65
C ILE A 24 0.13 -6.14 -3.93
N LYS A 25 1.12 -6.12 -4.81
CA LYS A 25 1.08 -6.90 -6.04
C LYS A 25 1.24 -8.40 -5.81
N THR A 26 1.81 -8.80 -4.70
CA THR A 26 1.84 -10.20 -4.30
C THR A 26 0.44 -10.66 -3.90
N LEU A 27 -0.31 -9.77 -3.26
CA LEU A 27 -1.69 -10.04 -2.88
C LEU A 27 -2.61 -10.07 -4.11
N ASP A 28 -2.41 -9.11 -5.02
CA ASP A 28 -3.21 -8.98 -6.24
C ASP A 28 -2.31 -8.47 -7.37
N PRO A 29 -1.86 -9.37 -8.27
CA PRO A 29 -0.96 -8.97 -9.36
C PRO A 29 -1.54 -7.92 -10.32
N LEU A 30 -2.86 -7.79 -10.37
CA LEU A 30 -3.53 -6.82 -11.23
C LEU A 30 -3.77 -5.48 -10.53
N ALA A 31 -3.39 -5.36 -9.28
CA ALA A 31 -3.58 -4.12 -8.53
C ALA A 31 -2.70 -3.00 -9.09
N GLU A 32 -3.25 -1.80 -9.11
CA GLU A 32 -2.49 -0.60 -9.41
C GLU A 32 -2.17 0.11 -8.11
N VAL A 33 -0.91 0.51 -7.95
CA VAL A 33 -0.43 1.14 -6.73
C VAL A 33 0.20 2.47 -7.06
N ARG A 34 -0.22 3.52 -6.37
CA ARG A 34 0.40 4.84 -6.45
C ARG A 34 0.76 5.29 -5.06
N ILE A 35 1.99 5.74 -4.90
CA ILE A 35 2.51 6.15 -3.60
C ILE A 35 2.95 7.60 -3.65
N ASP A 36 2.47 8.38 -2.69
CA ASP A 36 2.89 9.76 -2.49
C ASP A 36 3.52 9.86 -1.10
N ARG A 37 4.85 9.83 -1.06
CA ARG A 37 5.58 9.88 0.21
C ARG A 37 5.49 11.25 0.88
N SER A 38 5.29 12.30 0.10
CA SER A 38 5.17 13.65 0.68
C SER A 38 3.92 13.79 1.54
N GLN A 39 2.91 12.98 1.26
CA GLN A 39 1.66 12.98 2.02
C GLN A 39 1.43 11.67 2.79
N ASN A 40 2.39 10.76 2.73
CA ASN A 40 2.29 9.44 3.35
C ASN A 40 1.06 8.66 2.87
N LYS A 41 0.73 8.80 1.59
CA LYS A 41 -0.47 8.18 1.03
C LYS A 41 -0.14 7.10 0.03
N VAL A 42 -0.95 6.05 0.06
CA VAL A 42 -0.89 4.94 -0.88
C VAL A 42 -2.27 4.76 -1.47
N ASP A 43 -2.38 4.95 -2.79
CA ASP A 43 -3.61 4.70 -3.53
C ASP A 43 -3.49 3.34 -4.20
N VAL A 44 -4.47 2.48 -3.95
CA VAL A 44 -4.50 1.13 -4.49
C VAL A 44 -5.81 0.91 -5.22
N THR A 45 -5.73 0.46 -6.46
CA THR A 45 -6.91 0.03 -7.22
C THR A 45 -6.86 -1.49 -7.29
N THR A 46 -7.78 -2.13 -6.59
CA THR A 46 -7.78 -3.60 -6.45
C THR A 46 -9.17 -4.11 -6.13
N SER A 47 -9.41 -5.40 -6.41
CA SER A 47 -10.63 -6.08 -6.01
C SER A 47 -10.53 -6.70 -4.61
N GLN A 48 -9.35 -6.64 -3.99
CA GLN A 48 -9.15 -7.18 -2.65
C GLN A 48 -9.78 -6.27 -1.59
N PRO A 49 -10.22 -6.84 -0.46
CA PRO A 49 -10.78 -6.02 0.60
C PRO A 49 -9.73 -5.11 1.23
N ARG A 50 -10.17 -3.98 1.74
CA ARG A 50 -9.30 -3.00 2.37
C ARG A 50 -8.44 -3.61 3.48
N GLU A 51 -9.01 -4.51 4.26
CA GLU A 51 -8.31 -5.17 5.35
C GLU A 51 -7.13 -6.01 4.86
N ALA A 52 -7.29 -6.69 3.73
CA ALA A 52 -6.23 -7.50 3.16
C ALA A 52 -5.07 -6.63 2.68
N VAL A 53 -5.37 -5.51 2.04
CA VAL A 53 -4.35 -4.58 1.57
C VAL A 53 -3.62 -3.94 2.75
N ALA A 54 -4.36 -3.51 3.76
CA ALA A 54 -3.77 -2.93 4.97
C ALA A 54 -2.86 -3.93 5.68
N ALA A 55 -3.27 -5.19 5.77
CA ALA A 55 -2.46 -6.24 6.37
C ALA A 55 -1.17 -6.48 5.58
N ALA A 56 -1.24 -6.47 4.25
CA ALA A 56 -0.07 -6.64 3.41
C ALA A 56 0.95 -5.53 3.64
N ILE A 57 0.49 -4.29 3.73
CA ILE A 57 1.36 -3.13 4.02
C ILE A 57 1.95 -3.24 5.42
N SER A 58 1.14 -3.61 6.40
CA SER A 58 1.56 -3.72 7.79
C SER A 58 2.62 -4.81 7.98
N GLU A 59 2.52 -5.90 7.23
CA GLU A 59 3.49 -6.99 7.29
C GLU A 59 4.89 -6.58 6.83
N GLU A 60 4.99 -5.52 6.04
CA GLU A 60 6.27 -4.98 5.61
C GLU A 60 6.89 -4.05 6.65
N GLY A 61 6.27 -3.89 7.80
CA GLY A 61 6.79 -3.10 8.90
C GLY A 61 6.34 -1.65 8.92
N TYR A 62 5.35 -1.29 8.11
CA TYR A 62 4.82 0.06 8.07
C TYR A 62 3.53 0.17 8.88
N THR A 63 3.23 1.38 9.35
CA THR A 63 2.02 1.63 10.10
C THR A 63 0.95 2.18 9.16
N VAL A 64 -0.16 1.49 9.08
CA VAL A 64 -1.30 1.94 8.29
C VAL A 64 -2.27 2.66 9.23
N ALA A 65 -2.47 3.95 8.97
CA ALA A 65 -3.38 4.76 9.76
C ALA A 65 -4.66 4.96 8.94
N ALA A 66 -5.64 4.14 9.25
CA ALA A 66 -6.99 4.20 8.67
C ALA A 66 -7.03 4.50 7.17
#